data_9bc234443a71599812d3707c281f810e
#
_entry.id   9bc234443a71599812d3707c281f810e
#
_cell.length_a   1.000
_cell.length_b   1.000
_cell.length_c   1.000
_cell.angle_alpha   90.00
_cell.angle_beta   90.00
_cell.angle_gamma   90.00
#
_symmetry.space_group_name_H-M   'P 1'
#
loop_
_entity.id
_entity.type
_entity.pdbx_description
1 polymer ?
#
loop_
_entity_poly.entity_id
_entity_poly.type
_entity_poly.pdbx_seq_one_letter_code
_entity_poly.pdbx_strand_id
1 'polypeptide(L)'
;KVLKRLHYPLDVMLTCVRWYVAYPLSLRHIEEMMQERGVFVDHSTVHRWAMKVLPVLACIFRKRKRPVRSTWRMNETYIKVAGQWKYLYRAVDSCGDTVDFLLTARRDKAAALRFLERAIGLHDVPQRITIDKSGANTAAIESVKADACVDILMRQNKYLNNVVEQDHRTVKRITDPMLGFKSFWSARILICGIETMHMIKKGQMDCPRG
;
A
#
# COMPACT_ATOMS: atom_id res chain seq x y z
N LYS A 1 -8.23 1.38 -23.26
CA LYS A 1 -9.53 0.64 -23.17
C LYS A 1 -10.24 0.80 -21.81
N VAL A 2 -9.52 1.06 -20.71
CA VAL A 2 -10.10 1.16 -19.34
C VAL A 2 -11.03 2.35 -19.17
N LEU A 3 -10.81 3.45 -19.88
CA LEU A 3 -11.55 4.70 -19.77
C LEU A 3 -12.71 4.85 -20.79
N LYS A 4 -13.03 3.81 -21.55
CA LYS A 4 -14.19 3.85 -22.45
C LYS A 4 -15.50 3.89 -21.67
N ARG A 5 -16.46 4.71 -22.12
CA ARG A 5 -17.80 4.92 -21.53
C ARG A 5 -17.80 5.63 -20.16
N LEU A 6 -16.82 6.48 -19.92
CA LEU A 6 -16.84 7.38 -18.78
C LEU A 6 -17.36 8.73 -19.27
N HIS A 7 -18.52 9.15 -18.76
CA HIS A 7 -19.26 10.36 -19.20
C HIS A 7 -18.69 11.65 -18.62
N TYR A 8 -17.58 11.59 -17.89
CA TYR A 8 -16.94 12.73 -17.23
C TYR A 8 -15.53 12.97 -17.76
N PRO A 9 -15.03 14.20 -17.73
CA PRO A 9 -13.64 14.53 -18.05
C PRO A 9 -12.66 13.74 -17.20
N LEU A 10 -11.50 13.40 -17.79
CA LEU A 10 -10.50 12.57 -17.12
C LEU A 10 -9.93 13.22 -15.85
N ASP A 11 -9.72 14.54 -15.88
CA ASP A 11 -9.23 15.34 -14.76
C ASP A 11 -10.18 15.30 -13.56
N VAL A 12 -11.49 15.39 -13.80
CA VAL A 12 -12.53 15.23 -12.77
C VAL A 12 -12.42 13.85 -12.12
N MET A 13 -12.35 12.78 -12.92
CA MET A 13 -12.24 11.43 -12.40
C MET A 13 -10.96 11.22 -11.60
N LEU A 14 -9.83 11.69 -12.11
CA LEU A 14 -8.54 11.55 -11.43
C LEU A 14 -8.51 12.37 -10.14
N THR A 15 -9.12 13.54 -10.12
CA THR A 15 -9.24 14.38 -8.92
C THR A 15 -10.04 13.67 -7.83
N CYS A 16 -11.23 13.16 -8.14
CA CYS A 16 -12.05 12.40 -7.19
C CYS A 16 -11.35 11.16 -6.66
N VAL A 17 -10.73 10.37 -7.56
CA VAL A 17 -9.99 9.16 -7.16
C VAL A 17 -8.78 9.51 -6.30
N ARG A 18 -8.03 10.56 -6.64
CA ARG A 18 -6.91 11.05 -5.82
C ARG A 18 -7.40 11.48 -4.43
N TRP A 19 -8.48 12.25 -4.34
CA TRP A 19 -9.00 12.70 -3.04
C TRP A 19 -9.40 11.51 -2.17
N TYR A 20 -10.03 10.51 -2.75
CA TYR A 20 -10.48 9.32 -2.03
C TYR A 20 -9.34 8.51 -1.41
N VAL A 21 -8.18 8.41 -2.07
CA VAL A 21 -7.04 7.61 -1.58
C VAL A 21 -5.92 8.43 -0.94
N ALA A 22 -5.96 9.76 -1.03
CA ALA A 22 -4.93 10.64 -0.48
C ALA A 22 -5.34 11.35 0.81
N TYR A 23 -6.64 11.43 1.09
CA TYR A 23 -7.20 12.15 2.23
C TYR A 23 -8.24 11.31 2.97
N PRO A 24 -8.48 11.59 4.27
CA PRO A 24 -9.49 10.91 5.07
C PRO A 24 -10.91 11.42 4.74
N LEU A 25 -11.29 11.34 3.46
CA LEU A 25 -12.58 11.78 2.95
C LEU A 25 -13.48 10.58 2.67
N SER A 26 -14.76 10.67 3.07
CA SER A 26 -15.77 9.73 2.63
C SER A 26 -16.13 9.99 1.16
N LEU A 27 -16.68 8.97 0.50
CA LEU A 27 -17.19 9.14 -0.87
C LEU A 27 -18.30 10.19 -0.96
N ARG A 28 -19.09 10.34 0.11
CA ARG A 28 -20.15 11.38 0.19
C ARG A 28 -19.57 12.79 0.33
N HIS A 29 -18.48 12.95 1.10
CA HIS A 29 -17.79 14.25 1.14
C HIS A 29 -17.25 14.63 -0.24
N ILE A 30 -16.76 13.66 -1.02
CA ILE A 30 -16.27 13.94 -2.38
C ILE A 30 -17.42 14.33 -3.31
N GLU A 31 -18.57 13.65 -3.20
CA GLU A 31 -19.81 14.00 -3.93
C GLU A 31 -20.21 15.45 -3.63
N GLU A 32 -20.30 15.84 -2.35
CA GLU A 32 -20.62 17.20 -1.89
C GLU A 32 -19.62 18.24 -2.41
N MET A 33 -18.31 17.98 -2.24
CA MET A 33 -17.24 18.84 -2.71
C MET A 33 -17.26 19.05 -4.24
N MET A 34 -17.68 18.05 -4.99
CA MET A 34 -17.83 18.16 -6.45
C MET A 34 -19.08 18.93 -6.83
N GLN A 35 -20.19 18.74 -6.10
CA GLN A 35 -21.43 19.47 -6.30
C GLN A 35 -21.24 20.97 -6.08
N GLU A 36 -20.48 21.37 -5.04
CA GLU A 36 -20.11 22.77 -4.79
C GLU A 36 -19.36 23.42 -5.96
N ARG A 37 -18.73 22.60 -6.81
CA ARG A 37 -17.98 23.02 -8.01
C ARG A 37 -18.79 22.87 -9.30
N GLY A 38 -20.10 22.65 -9.17
CA GLY A 38 -20.99 22.47 -10.31
C GLY A 38 -20.86 21.13 -11.04
N VAL A 39 -20.17 20.15 -10.43
CA VAL A 39 -20.00 18.82 -11.01
C VAL A 39 -20.85 17.82 -10.23
N PHE A 40 -21.92 17.35 -10.84
CA PHE A 40 -22.84 16.38 -10.22
C PHE A 40 -22.35 14.95 -10.46
N VAL A 41 -21.68 14.36 -9.48
CA VAL A 41 -21.19 12.99 -9.51
C VAL A 41 -21.62 12.24 -8.25
N ASP A 42 -22.25 11.10 -8.43
CA ASP A 42 -22.68 10.23 -7.34
C ASP A 42 -21.50 9.48 -6.70
N HIS A 43 -21.53 9.30 -5.38
CA HIS A 43 -20.49 8.63 -4.59
C HIS A 43 -20.19 7.20 -5.07
N SER A 44 -21.21 6.46 -5.57
CA SER A 44 -21.00 5.11 -6.10
C SER A 44 -20.24 5.14 -7.43
N THR A 45 -20.39 6.22 -8.20
CA THR A 45 -19.64 6.46 -9.43
C THR A 45 -18.17 6.73 -9.13
N VAL A 46 -17.86 7.54 -8.12
CA VAL A 46 -16.49 7.76 -7.65
C VAL A 46 -15.85 6.43 -7.22
N HIS A 47 -16.58 5.61 -6.47
CA HIS A 47 -16.09 4.28 -6.09
C HIS A 47 -15.79 3.39 -7.31
N ARG A 48 -16.69 3.35 -8.30
CA ARG A 48 -16.46 2.60 -9.55
C ARG A 48 -15.24 3.09 -10.32
N TRP A 49 -15.00 4.39 -10.34
CA TRP A 49 -13.78 4.96 -10.93
C TRP A 49 -12.53 4.51 -10.18
N ALA A 50 -12.55 4.58 -8.85
CA ALA A 50 -11.42 4.11 -8.04
C ALA A 50 -11.10 2.64 -8.34
N MET A 51 -12.10 1.76 -8.38
CA MET A 51 -11.90 0.34 -8.67
C MET A 51 -11.30 0.08 -10.07
N LYS A 52 -11.60 0.93 -11.06
CA LYS A 52 -11.08 0.80 -12.44
C LYS A 52 -9.72 1.46 -12.63
N VAL A 53 -9.52 2.63 -12.04
CA VAL A 53 -8.37 3.50 -12.34
C VAL A 53 -7.17 3.15 -11.46
N LEU A 54 -7.37 2.87 -10.17
CA LEU A 54 -6.27 2.62 -9.24
C LEU A 54 -5.35 1.46 -9.64
N PRO A 55 -5.83 0.30 -10.12
CA PRO A 55 -4.93 -0.77 -10.56
C PRO A 55 -4.03 -0.35 -11.73
N VAL A 56 -4.56 0.47 -12.65
CA VAL A 56 -3.80 0.97 -13.80
C VAL A 56 -2.75 1.98 -13.35
N LEU A 57 -3.13 2.93 -12.50
CA LEU A 57 -2.20 3.91 -11.93
C LEU A 57 -1.09 3.21 -11.14
N ALA A 58 -1.45 2.27 -10.27
CA ALA A 58 -0.46 1.52 -9.49
C ALA A 58 0.55 0.77 -10.38
N CYS A 59 0.10 0.20 -11.50
CA CYS A 59 0.98 -0.45 -12.46
C CYS A 59 1.96 0.55 -13.12
N ILE A 60 1.45 1.73 -13.53
CA ILE A 60 2.27 2.79 -14.13
C ILE A 60 3.29 3.33 -13.13
N PHE A 61 2.87 3.64 -11.91
CA PHE A 61 3.73 4.20 -10.88
C PHE A 61 4.77 3.20 -10.37
N ARG A 62 4.44 1.91 -10.31
CA ARG A 62 5.41 0.87 -9.93
C ARG A 62 6.63 0.84 -10.87
N LYS A 63 6.44 1.09 -12.16
CA LYS A 63 7.53 1.16 -13.16
C LYS A 63 8.43 2.40 -12.98
N ARG A 64 7.94 3.42 -12.29
CA ARG A 64 8.65 4.69 -12.02
C ARG A 64 9.15 4.81 -10.59
N LYS A 65 8.98 3.76 -9.80
CA LYS A 65 9.45 3.75 -8.41
C LYS A 65 10.98 3.70 -8.38
N ARG A 66 11.59 4.61 -7.62
CA ARG A 66 13.03 4.62 -7.41
C ARG A 66 13.48 3.37 -6.65
N PRO A 67 14.70 2.87 -6.88
CA PRO A 67 15.30 1.80 -6.10
C PRO A 67 15.29 2.12 -4.60
N VAL A 68 15.08 1.12 -3.77
CA VAL A 68 15.13 1.21 -2.31
C VAL A 68 16.49 0.77 -1.80
N ARG A 69 16.84 1.16 -0.57
CA ARG A 69 18.08 0.75 0.07
C ARG A 69 18.02 -0.69 0.56
N SER A 70 19.17 -1.32 0.77
CA SER A 70 19.32 -2.73 1.15
C SER A 70 19.04 -3.05 2.63
N THR A 71 18.73 -2.06 3.47
CA THR A 71 18.37 -2.26 4.88
C THR A 71 16.88 -2.02 5.05
N TRP A 72 16.13 -3.07 5.39
CA TRP A 72 14.68 -3.02 5.49
C TRP A 72 14.19 -3.13 6.94
N ARG A 73 13.03 -2.55 7.20
CA ARG A 73 12.23 -2.74 8.41
C ARG A 73 10.89 -3.26 8.01
N MET A 74 10.52 -4.45 8.49
CA MET A 74 9.28 -5.13 8.16
C MET A 74 8.40 -5.22 9.40
N ASN A 75 7.13 -4.93 9.21
CA ASN A 75 6.09 -5.10 10.23
C ASN A 75 4.73 -5.33 9.56
N GLU A 76 3.75 -5.78 10.34
CA GLU A 76 2.37 -5.90 9.90
C GLU A 76 1.42 -5.05 10.75
N THR A 77 0.30 -4.65 10.13
CA THR A 77 -0.80 -3.96 10.79
C THR A 77 -2.14 -4.58 10.41
N TYR A 78 -3.17 -4.24 11.15
CA TYR A 78 -4.51 -4.79 10.97
C TYR A 78 -5.37 -3.88 10.10
N ILE A 79 -6.14 -4.49 9.20
CA ILE A 79 -7.13 -3.82 8.34
C ILE A 79 -8.44 -4.58 8.44
N LYS A 80 -9.55 -3.87 8.70
CA LYS A 80 -10.89 -4.48 8.80
C LYS A 80 -11.49 -4.70 7.42
N VAL A 81 -11.85 -5.95 7.10
CA VAL A 81 -12.44 -6.35 5.81
C VAL A 81 -13.62 -7.29 6.08
N ALA A 82 -14.81 -6.94 5.61
CA ALA A 82 -16.05 -7.69 5.84
C ALA A 82 -16.25 -8.05 7.33
N GLY A 83 -16.01 -7.09 8.22
CA GLY A 83 -16.12 -7.28 9.67
C GLY A 83 -14.95 -8.03 10.32
N GLN A 84 -14.04 -8.61 9.55
CA GLN A 84 -12.92 -9.42 10.04
C GLN A 84 -11.59 -8.67 9.94
N TRP A 85 -10.68 -8.91 10.90
CA TRP A 85 -9.33 -8.39 10.84
C TRP A 85 -8.50 -9.17 9.83
N LYS A 86 -7.86 -8.45 8.90
CA LYS A 86 -6.89 -8.92 7.93
C LYS A 86 -5.56 -8.21 8.17
N TYR A 87 -4.50 -8.67 7.54
CA TYR A 87 -3.13 -8.24 7.85
C TYR A 87 -2.50 -7.56 6.66
N LEU A 88 -1.99 -6.36 6.89
CA LEU A 88 -1.21 -5.62 5.89
C LEU A 88 0.26 -5.69 6.29
N TYR A 89 1.00 -6.55 5.60
CA TYR A 89 2.46 -6.59 5.68
C TYR A 89 3.03 -5.39 4.95
N ARG A 90 4.05 -4.78 5.53
CA ARG A 90 4.75 -3.65 4.95
C ARG A 90 6.23 -3.71 5.28
N ALA A 91 7.05 -3.26 4.33
CA ALA A 91 8.45 -2.99 4.59
C ALA A 91 8.82 -1.58 4.10
N VAL A 92 9.67 -0.92 4.86
CA VAL A 92 10.30 0.34 4.51
C VAL A 92 11.81 0.19 4.61
N ASP A 93 12.54 0.96 3.84
CA ASP A 93 14.00 0.98 3.92
C ASP A 93 14.51 1.88 5.05
N SER A 94 15.82 2.05 5.14
CA SER A 94 16.47 2.87 6.17
C SER A 94 16.12 4.36 6.09
N CYS A 95 15.67 4.86 4.94
CA CYS A 95 15.20 6.23 4.74
C CYS A 95 13.69 6.39 4.98
N GLY A 96 12.98 5.29 5.23
CA GLY A 96 11.53 5.29 5.35
C GLY A 96 10.81 5.16 4.01
N ASP A 97 11.54 4.92 2.91
CA ASP A 97 10.95 4.67 1.61
C ASP A 97 10.25 3.30 1.59
N THR A 98 9.04 3.25 1.05
CA THR A 98 8.26 2.01 0.99
C THR A 98 8.95 0.99 0.08
N VAL A 99 9.35 -0.16 0.64
CA VAL A 99 9.86 -1.29 -0.13
C VAL A 99 8.71 -1.99 -0.83
N ASP A 100 7.78 -2.55 -0.05
CA ASP A 100 6.57 -3.18 -0.58
C ASP A 100 5.49 -3.29 0.50
N PHE A 101 4.27 -3.69 0.10
CA PHE A 101 3.13 -3.93 0.97
C PHE A 101 2.26 -5.05 0.42
N LEU A 102 1.67 -5.88 1.29
CA LEU A 102 0.80 -7.00 0.90
C LEU A 102 -0.33 -7.19 1.89
N LEU A 103 -1.57 -7.05 1.43
CA LEU A 103 -2.75 -7.44 2.20
C LEU A 103 -2.94 -8.96 2.15
N THR A 104 -3.05 -9.59 3.32
CA THR A 104 -3.24 -11.04 3.48
C THR A 104 -4.43 -11.37 4.36
N ALA A 105 -5.02 -12.53 4.14
CA ALA A 105 -6.14 -13.00 4.95
C ALA A 105 -5.71 -13.51 6.32
N ARG A 106 -4.49 -14.04 6.45
CA ARG A 106 -3.93 -14.66 7.66
C ARG A 106 -2.58 -14.05 8.00
N ARG A 107 -2.21 -14.14 9.29
CA ARG A 107 -0.88 -13.83 9.82
C ARG A 107 -0.15 -15.13 10.11
N ASP A 108 0.50 -15.68 9.10
CA ASP A 108 1.24 -16.92 9.20
C ASP A 108 2.56 -16.85 8.42
N LYS A 109 3.40 -17.88 8.59
CA LYS A 109 4.68 -18.02 7.90
C LYS A 109 4.50 -17.92 6.37
N ALA A 110 3.46 -18.54 5.81
CA ALA A 110 3.23 -18.56 4.36
C ALA A 110 2.89 -17.15 3.82
N ALA A 111 2.15 -16.34 4.59
CA ALA A 111 1.85 -14.95 4.23
C ALA A 111 3.11 -14.06 4.28
N ALA A 112 3.91 -14.21 5.34
CA ALA A 112 5.18 -13.50 5.49
C ALA A 112 6.18 -13.89 4.39
N LEU A 113 6.27 -15.17 4.06
CA LEU A 113 7.14 -15.68 3.00
C LEU A 113 6.76 -15.10 1.64
N ARG A 114 5.48 -15.17 1.24
CA ARG A 114 4.99 -14.55 0.00
C ARG A 114 5.29 -13.06 -0.09
N PHE A 115 5.20 -12.35 1.04
CA PHE A 115 5.53 -10.94 1.08
C PHE A 115 7.03 -10.72 0.81
N LEU A 116 7.91 -11.47 1.50
CA LEU A 116 9.35 -11.37 1.35
C LEU A 116 9.84 -11.76 -0.05
N GLU A 117 9.39 -12.89 -0.58
CA GLU A 117 9.72 -13.34 -1.94
C GLU A 117 9.35 -12.29 -2.98
N ARG A 118 8.15 -11.69 -2.83
CA ARG A 118 7.72 -10.63 -3.74
C ARG A 118 8.57 -9.37 -3.61
N ALA A 119 8.89 -8.96 -2.39
CA ALA A 119 9.71 -7.77 -2.14
C ALA A 119 11.14 -7.97 -2.67
N ILE A 120 11.74 -9.13 -2.44
CA ILE A 120 13.07 -9.50 -2.94
C ILE A 120 13.06 -9.58 -4.48
N GLY A 121 12.06 -10.20 -5.08
CA GLY A 121 11.94 -10.28 -6.54
C GLY A 121 11.75 -8.92 -7.23
N LEU A 122 11.38 -7.87 -6.48
CA LEU A 122 11.23 -6.50 -7.01
C LEU A 122 12.44 -5.60 -6.73
N HIS A 123 13.23 -5.89 -5.69
CA HIS A 123 14.22 -4.95 -5.13
C HIS A 123 15.56 -5.60 -4.74
N ASP A 124 15.82 -6.80 -5.20
CA ASP A 124 16.96 -7.63 -4.80
C ASP A 124 16.96 -8.04 -3.32
N VAL A 125 17.94 -8.87 -2.96
CA VAL A 125 18.10 -9.38 -1.60
C VAL A 125 18.62 -8.28 -0.67
N PRO A 126 17.92 -7.98 0.44
CA PRO A 126 18.40 -7.00 1.38
C PRO A 126 19.58 -7.54 2.20
N GLN A 127 20.51 -6.67 2.55
CA GLN A 127 21.60 -7.01 3.46
C GLN A 127 21.11 -7.21 4.90
N ARG A 128 20.03 -6.48 5.27
CA ARG A 128 19.50 -6.51 6.64
C ARG A 128 18.00 -6.35 6.66
N ILE A 129 17.33 -7.17 7.47
CA ILE A 129 15.91 -7.01 7.79
C ILE A 129 15.74 -6.84 9.29
N THR A 130 15.09 -5.78 9.72
CA THR A 130 14.66 -5.57 11.11
C THR A 130 13.18 -5.94 11.23
N ILE A 131 12.84 -6.79 12.20
CA ILE A 131 11.48 -7.21 12.52
C ILE A 131 11.22 -7.02 14.02
N ASP A 132 9.93 -7.06 14.40
CA ASP A 132 9.55 -7.30 15.79
C ASP A 132 9.81 -8.78 16.19
N LYS A 133 9.46 -9.15 17.41
CA LYS A 133 9.59 -10.55 17.89
C LYS A 133 8.49 -11.48 17.31
N SER A 134 8.14 -11.34 16.02
CA SER A 134 7.16 -12.18 15.35
C SER A 134 7.78 -13.50 14.89
N GLY A 135 7.29 -14.61 15.44
CA GLY A 135 7.75 -15.94 15.04
C GLY A 135 7.46 -16.26 13.56
N ALA A 136 6.36 -15.77 13.00
CA ALA A 136 6.02 -15.97 11.60
C ALA A 136 7.01 -15.25 10.66
N ASN A 137 7.38 -14.00 10.98
CA ASN A 137 8.36 -13.23 10.20
C ASN A 137 9.75 -13.85 10.31
N THR A 138 10.17 -14.28 11.51
CA THR A 138 11.44 -14.98 11.73
C THR A 138 11.51 -16.25 10.87
N ALA A 139 10.50 -17.11 10.97
CA ALA A 139 10.45 -18.36 10.21
C ALA A 139 10.42 -18.15 8.68
N ALA A 140 9.81 -17.05 8.21
CA ALA A 140 9.82 -16.71 6.79
C ALA A 140 11.19 -16.25 6.31
N ILE A 141 11.88 -15.38 7.08
CA ILE A 141 13.24 -14.92 6.73
C ILE A 141 14.22 -16.10 6.71
N GLU A 142 14.18 -17.00 7.69
CA GLU A 142 15.04 -18.19 7.73
C GLU A 142 14.77 -19.12 6.55
N SER A 143 13.50 -19.28 6.12
CA SER A 143 13.20 -20.02 4.89
C SER A 143 13.82 -19.38 3.66
N VAL A 144 13.69 -18.08 3.47
CA VAL A 144 14.30 -17.35 2.33
C VAL A 144 15.81 -17.52 2.33
N LYS A 145 16.48 -17.43 3.50
CA LYS A 145 17.93 -17.62 3.62
C LYS A 145 18.34 -19.02 3.19
N ALA A 146 17.60 -20.05 3.62
CA ALA A 146 17.89 -21.44 3.29
C ALA A 146 17.64 -21.74 1.80
N ASP A 147 16.48 -21.32 1.27
CA ASP A 147 16.04 -21.66 -0.09
C ASP A 147 16.86 -20.96 -1.18
N ALA A 148 17.24 -19.69 -0.94
CA ALA A 148 18.00 -18.90 -1.88
C ALA A 148 19.53 -18.89 -1.62
N CYS A 149 20.01 -19.57 -0.58
CA CYS A 149 21.42 -19.57 -0.14
C CYS A 149 21.97 -18.14 0.01
N VAL A 150 21.19 -17.23 0.59
CA VAL A 150 21.56 -15.82 0.76
C VAL A 150 21.78 -15.49 2.23
N ASP A 151 22.74 -14.59 2.49
CA ASP A 151 22.97 -14.09 3.84
C ASP A 151 22.20 -12.79 4.08
N ILE A 152 21.16 -12.86 4.91
CA ILE A 152 20.37 -11.72 5.36
C ILE A 152 20.58 -11.55 6.86
N LEU A 153 21.15 -10.44 7.27
CA LEU A 153 21.30 -10.11 8.69
C LEU A 153 19.92 -9.78 9.30
N MET A 154 19.36 -10.71 10.06
CA MET A 154 18.10 -10.49 10.78
C MET A 154 18.35 -9.78 12.11
N ARG A 155 17.61 -8.70 12.37
CA ARG A 155 17.57 -8.02 13.68
C ARG A 155 16.17 -8.07 14.26
N GLN A 156 16.07 -8.54 15.51
CA GLN A 156 14.84 -8.50 16.28
C GLN A 156 14.91 -7.35 17.30
N ASN A 157 14.29 -6.22 16.99
CA ASN A 157 14.28 -5.07 17.88
C ASN A 157 12.98 -4.26 17.74
N LYS A 158 12.16 -4.25 18.79
CA LYS A 158 10.89 -3.52 18.82
C LYS A 158 11.07 -2.02 18.60
N TYR A 159 12.09 -1.41 19.18
CA TYR A 159 12.30 0.05 19.13
C TYR A 159 12.77 0.55 17.76
N LEU A 160 13.38 -0.29 16.95
CA LEU A 160 13.85 0.09 15.61
C LEU A 160 12.71 0.05 14.55
N ASN A 161 11.53 -0.41 14.91
CA ASN A 161 10.36 -0.47 14.02
C ASN A 161 9.52 0.82 14.02
N ASN A 162 9.88 1.84 14.81
CA ASN A 162 9.14 3.11 14.87
C ASN A 162 8.92 3.74 13.47
N VAL A 163 9.87 3.60 12.55
CA VAL A 163 9.75 4.14 11.18
C VAL A 163 8.61 3.47 10.42
N VAL A 164 8.52 2.14 10.45
CA VAL A 164 7.42 1.42 9.79
C VAL A 164 6.09 1.61 10.52
N GLU A 165 6.12 1.80 11.85
CA GLU A 165 4.91 2.11 12.62
C GLU A 165 4.36 3.50 12.29
N GLN A 166 5.21 4.51 12.12
CA GLN A 166 4.80 5.84 11.64
C GLN A 166 4.17 5.75 10.25
N ASP A 167 4.75 4.93 9.41
CA ASP A 167 4.23 4.66 8.06
C ASP A 167 2.85 3.98 8.12
N HIS A 168 2.63 3.05 9.05
CA HIS A 168 1.31 2.47 9.32
C HIS A 168 0.26 3.51 9.72
N ARG A 169 0.63 4.49 10.55
CA ARG A 169 -0.28 5.58 10.97
C ARG A 169 -0.78 6.39 9.77
N THR A 170 0.08 6.63 8.78
CA THR A 170 -0.31 7.36 7.57
C THR A 170 -1.38 6.61 6.77
N VAL A 171 -1.23 5.30 6.62
CA VAL A 171 -2.24 4.46 5.95
C VAL A 171 -3.52 4.40 6.78
N LYS A 172 -3.40 4.16 8.08
CA LYS A 172 -4.55 4.07 9.01
C LYS A 172 -5.37 5.36 9.04
N ARG A 173 -4.73 6.52 9.02
CA ARG A 173 -5.43 7.81 8.96
C ARG A 173 -6.43 7.90 7.81
N ILE A 174 -6.17 7.19 6.70
CA ILE A 174 -7.07 7.14 5.54
C ILE A 174 -8.06 5.98 5.67
N THR A 175 -7.61 4.82 6.16
CA THR A 175 -8.44 3.60 6.20
C THR A 175 -9.40 3.55 7.40
N ASP A 176 -9.03 4.12 8.54
CA ASP A 176 -9.87 4.05 9.76
C ASP A 176 -11.21 4.79 9.58
N PRO A 177 -11.27 6.00 8.97
CA PRO A 177 -12.54 6.66 8.68
C PRO A 177 -13.43 5.92 7.67
N MET A 178 -12.87 4.99 6.88
CA MET A 178 -13.63 4.12 5.97
C MET A 178 -14.43 3.05 6.70
N LEU A 179 -14.24 2.90 8.04
CA LEU A 179 -14.90 1.90 8.91
C LEU A 179 -14.71 0.44 8.45
N GLY A 180 -13.69 0.20 7.63
CA GLY A 180 -13.38 -1.09 7.02
C GLY A 180 -13.87 -1.22 5.58
N PHE A 181 -13.47 -2.29 4.95
CA PHE A 181 -13.76 -2.58 3.55
C PHE A 181 -14.83 -3.67 3.43
N LYS A 182 -15.73 -3.56 2.43
CA LYS A 182 -16.80 -4.55 2.20
C LYS A 182 -16.28 -5.88 1.64
N SER A 183 -15.18 -5.86 0.89
CA SER A 183 -14.59 -7.08 0.30
C SER A 183 -13.07 -7.02 0.31
N PHE A 184 -12.42 -8.19 0.28
CA PHE A 184 -10.97 -8.30 0.20
C PHE A 184 -10.42 -7.73 -1.11
N TRP A 185 -11.16 -7.89 -2.19
CA TRP A 185 -10.80 -7.36 -3.50
C TRP A 185 -10.78 -5.82 -3.51
N SER A 186 -11.83 -5.17 -3.01
CA SER A 186 -11.88 -3.71 -2.92
C SER A 186 -10.84 -3.16 -1.94
N ALA A 187 -10.62 -3.84 -0.81
CA ALA A 187 -9.55 -3.49 0.14
C ALA A 187 -8.19 -3.48 -0.54
N ARG A 188 -7.85 -4.54 -1.28
CA ARG A 188 -6.58 -4.67 -2.00
C ARG A 188 -6.36 -3.52 -2.98
N ILE A 189 -7.38 -3.14 -3.74
CA ILE A 189 -7.28 -2.07 -4.73
C ILE A 189 -7.12 -0.71 -4.05
N LEU A 190 -7.95 -0.42 -3.03
CA LEU A 190 -7.90 0.87 -2.34
C LEU A 190 -6.61 1.05 -1.56
N ILE A 191 -6.15 0.02 -0.84
CA ILE A 191 -4.85 0.05 -0.15
C ILE A 191 -3.72 0.28 -1.16
N CYS A 192 -3.75 -0.38 -2.32
CA CYS A 192 -2.78 -0.16 -3.38
C CYS A 192 -2.76 1.30 -3.86
N GLY A 193 -3.94 1.93 -4.00
CA GLY A 193 -4.06 3.35 -4.31
C GLY A 193 -3.51 4.26 -3.19
N ILE A 194 -3.86 3.98 -1.94
CA ILE A 194 -3.40 4.72 -0.75
C ILE A 194 -1.87 4.66 -0.65
N GLU A 195 -1.29 3.46 -0.79
CA GLU A 195 0.17 3.27 -0.76
C GLU A 195 0.87 3.97 -1.93
N THR A 196 0.27 3.93 -3.14
CA THR A 196 0.80 4.66 -4.30
C THR A 196 0.85 6.16 -4.02
N MET A 197 -0.24 6.74 -3.49
CA MET A 197 -0.27 8.15 -3.11
C MET A 197 0.71 8.48 -1.98
N HIS A 198 0.91 7.55 -1.05
CA HIS A 198 1.90 7.69 0.01
C HIS A 198 3.33 7.73 -0.54
N MET A 199 3.68 6.82 -1.45
CA MET A 199 4.97 6.82 -2.14
C MET A 199 5.21 8.10 -2.96
N ILE A 200 4.18 8.62 -3.63
CA ILE A 200 4.26 9.90 -4.35
C ILE A 200 4.58 11.05 -3.38
N LYS A 201 3.87 11.11 -2.24
CA LYS A 201 4.11 12.14 -1.20
C LYS A 201 5.52 12.07 -0.59
N LYS A 202 6.10 10.88 -0.50
CA LYS A 202 7.51 10.67 -0.09
C LYS A 202 8.52 11.03 -1.17
N GLY A 203 8.08 11.36 -2.38
CA GLY A 203 8.96 11.64 -3.52
C GLY A 203 9.66 10.38 -4.05
N GLN A 204 9.13 9.18 -3.84
CA GLN A 204 9.71 7.92 -4.28
C GLN A 204 9.56 7.65 -5.79
N MET A 205 9.00 8.57 -6.55
CA MET A 205 8.78 8.40 -7.98
C MET A 205 9.84 9.12 -8.79
N ASP A 206 10.35 8.45 -9.80
CA ASP A 206 11.17 9.05 -10.84
C ASP A 206 10.24 9.74 -11.84
N CYS A 207 10.16 11.06 -11.70
CA CYS A 207 9.38 11.92 -12.58
C CYS A 207 10.35 12.64 -13.51
N PRO A 208 10.22 12.53 -14.84
CA PRO A 208 10.96 13.40 -15.75
C PRO A 208 10.71 14.85 -15.34
N ARG A 209 11.76 15.61 -15.18
CA ARG A 209 11.62 17.07 -15.04
C ARG A 209 11.00 17.57 -16.35
N GLY A 210 9.76 18.12 -16.25
CA GLY A 210 9.12 18.80 -17.37
C GLY A 210 9.86 20.07 -17.76
#